data_9d582c76b53d01d34f075a67698f81bc
#
_entry.id   9d582c76b53d01d34f075a67698f81bc
#
_cell.length_a   1.000
_cell.length_b   1.000
_cell.length_c   1.000
_cell.angle_alpha   90.00
_cell.angle_beta   90.00
_cell.angle_gamma   90.00
#
_symmetry.space_group_name_H-M   'P 1'
#
loop_
_entity.id
_entity.type
_entity.pdbx_description
1 polymer ?
#
loop_
_entity_poly.entity_id
_entity_poly.type
_entity_poly.pdbx_seq_one_letter_code
_entity_poly.pdbx_strand_id
1 'polypeptide(L)'
;EKIASINYLSPMTFIEKSLVKYKTQKKLNTIIGISSVAGDRGKKKNPVYSSSKSAFSSYLDGLRQRLYLDGIHVITVKPGFVRTKMTENLKLPKILISNVNHVGNKIFKAHKNKKNTLYVPRYWSIIMFIYKMIPETIFKVIAK
;
A
#
# COMPACT_ATOMS: atom_id res chain seq x y z
N GLU A 1 -4.33 8.35 17.14
CA GLU A 1 -4.76 9.36 16.14
C GLU A 1 -3.66 9.68 15.13
N LYS A 2 -2.44 10.04 15.56
CA LYS A 2 -1.34 10.46 14.66
C LYS A 2 -0.99 9.45 13.55
N ILE A 3 -0.93 8.13 13.86
CA ILE A 3 -0.63 7.09 12.86
C ILE A 3 -1.71 7.02 11.78
N ALA A 4 -2.98 7.04 12.14
CA ALA A 4 -4.09 7.00 11.20
C ALA A 4 -4.14 8.28 10.34
N SER A 5 -3.89 9.44 10.97
CA SER A 5 -3.80 10.71 10.27
C SER A 5 -2.71 10.69 9.18
N ILE A 6 -1.48 10.29 9.52
CA ILE A 6 -0.35 10.28 8.58
C ILE A 6 -0.53 9.23 7.48
N ASN A 7 -1.01 8.03 7.82
CA ASN A 7 -1.05 6.91 6.88
C ASN A 7 -2.32 6.82 6.03
N TYR A 8 -3.39 7.51 6.42
CA TYR A 8 -4.67 7.45 5.73
C TYR A 8 -5.28 8.82 5.48
N LEU A 9 -5.61 9.61 6.53
CA LEU A 9 -6.39 10.83 6.36
C LEU A 9 -5.64 11.90 5.54
N SER A 10 -4.37 12.15 5.85
CA SER A 10 -3.58 13.18 5.14
C SER A 10 -3.37 12.83 3.66
N PRO A 11 -2.92 11.62 3.28
CA PRO A 11 -2.77 11.28 1.87
C PRO A 11 -4.11 11.24 1.13
N MET A 12 -5.19 10.76 1.76
CA MET A 12 -6.54 10.80 1.18
C MET A 12 -6.96 12.26 0.90
N THR A 13 -6.87 13.14 1.90
CA THR A 13 -7.23 14.55 1.76
C THR A 13 -6.40 15.25 0.68
N PHE A 14 -5.08 14.95 0.63
CA PHE A 14 -4.19 15.49 -0.41
C PHE A 14 -4.63 15.05 -1.81
N ILE A 15 -4.98 13.77 -1.99
CA ILE A 15 -5.45 13.24 -3.28
C ILE A 15 -6.77 13.90 -3.67
N GLU A 16 -7.76 13.99 -2.76
CA GLU A 16 -9.06 14.59 -3.05
C GLU A 16 -8.92 16.06 -3.47
N LYS A 17 -8.13 16.86 -2.73
CA LYS A 17 -7.86 18.25 -3.09
C LYS A 17 -7.13 18.38 -4.43
N SER A 18 -6.18 17.47 -4.70
CA SER A 18 -5.46 17.43 -5.97
C SER A 18 -6.40 17.13 -7.14
N LEU A 19 -7.33 16.19 -6.96
CA LEU A 19 -8.32 15.84 -7.99
C LEU A 19 -9.21 17.01 -8.36
N VAL A 20 -9.68 17.81 -7.41
CA VAL A 20 -10.45 19.03 -7.68
C VAL A 20 -9.67 19.96 -8.61
N LYS A 21 -8.39 20.18 -8.31
CA LYS A 21 -7.52 21.06 -9.09
C LYS A 21 -7.21 20.50 -10.50
N TYR A 22 -6.95 19.21 -10.61
CA TYR A 22 -6.50 18.59 -11.86
C TYR A 22 -7.61 18.19 -12.82
N LYS A 23 -8.87 18.01 -12.35
CA LYS A 23 -10.02 17.80 -13.22
C LYS A 23 -10.20 18.95 -14.21
N THR A 24 -9.95 20.18 -13.77
CA THR A 24 -10.02 21.37 -14.63
C THR A 24 -8.87 21.48 -15.64
N GLN A 25 -7.71 20.89 -15.33
CA GLN A 25 -6.50 21.03 -16.14
C GLN A 25 -6.21 19.83 -17.06
N LYS A 26 -6.92 18.71 -16.94
CA LYS A 26 -6.71 17.44 -17.68
C LYS A 26 -5.25 16.94 -17.71
N LYS A 27 -4.46 17.24 -16.65
CA LYS A 27 -3.02 16.96 -16.59
C LYS A 27 -2.65 15.74 -15.75
N LEU A 28 -3.59 15.14 -15.02
CA LEU A 28 -3.30 14.01 -14.14
C LEU A 28 -3.56 12.69 -14.88
N ASN A 29 -2.51 11.89 -15.04
CA ASN A 29 -2.62 10.60 -15.71
C ASN A 29 -2.52 9.40 -14.74
N THR A 30 -1.85 9.56 -13.61
CA THR A 30 -1.61 8.45 -12.68
C THR A 30 -1.50 8.93 -11.24
N ILE A 31 -2.14 8.20 -10.35
CA ILE A 31 -2.00 8.32 -8.89
C ILE A 31 -1.30 7.06 -8.38
N ILE A 32 -0.23 7.23 -7.61
CA ILE A 32 0.51 6.10 -7.02
C ILE A 32 0.42 6.22 -5.49
N GLY A 33 -0.37 5.36 -4.88
CA GLY A 33 -0.52 5.31 -3.42
C GLY A 33 0.41 4.28 -2.78
N ILE A 34 1.24 4.71 -1.83
CA ILE A 34 2.16 3.82 -1.10
C ILE A 34 1.47 3.31 0.17
N SER A 35 0.90 2.12 0.08
CA SER A 35 0.33 1.39 1.20
C SER A 35 1.36 0.47 1.87
N SER A 36 1.01 -0.75 2.22
CA SER A 36 1.88 -1.78 2.79
C SER A 36 1.22 -3.16 2.69
N VAL A 37 2.00 -4.22 2.68
CA VAL A 37 1.50 -5.59 2.92
C VAL A 37 0.82 -5.73 4.29
N ALA A 38 1.15 -4.86 5.25
CA ALA A 38 0.50 -4.82 6.56
C ALA A 38 -0.99 -4.43 6.48
N GLY A 39 -1.42 -3.78 5.39
CA GLY A 39 -2.82 -3.42 5.16
C GLY A 39 -3.70 -4.56 4.65
N ASP A 40 -3.13 -5.72 4.33
CA ASP A 40 -3.91 -6.85 3.80
C ASP A 40 -4.64 -7.65 4.87
N ARG A 41 -4.11 -7.65 6.10
CA ARG A 41 -4.76 -8.26 7.29
C ARG A 41 -4.18 -7.63 8.56
N GLY A 42 -5.01 -7.48 9.60
CA GLY A 42 -4.62 -6.93 10.90
C GLY A 42 -3.43 -7.67 11.50
N LYS A 43 -2.56 -6.95 12.21
CA LYS A 43 -1.36 -7.50 12.87
C LYS A 43 -1.35 -7.18 14.36
N LYS A 44 -1.12 -8.19 15.20
CA LYS A 44 -1.07 -8.08 16.67
C LYS A 44 -0.13 -6.97 17.15
N LYS A 45 1.08 -6.90 16.57
CA LYS A 45 2.14 -5.97 17.04
C LYS A 45 1.84 -4.50 16.75
N ASN A 46 1.04 -4.20 15.71
CA ASN A 46 0.75 -2.83 15.30
C ASN A 46 -0.63 -2.70 14.61
N PRO A 47 -1.72 -2.93 15.35
CA PRO A 47 -3.07 -2.97 14.78
C PRO A 47 -3.47 -1.61 14.18
N VAL A 48 -3.12 -0.50 14.81
CA VAL A 48 -3.43 0.85 14.31
C VAL A 48 -2.73 1.14 12.97
N TYR A 49 -1.48 0.72 12.81
CA TYR A 49 -0.77 0.87 11.53
C TYR A 49 -1.40 -0.02 10.44
N SER A 50 -1.66 -1.29 10.74
CA SER A 50 -2.24 -2.20 9.75
C SER A 50 -3.64 -1.76 9.33
N SER A 51 -4.50 -1.31 10.25
CA SER A 51 -5.82 -0.78 9.91
C SER A 51 -5.74 0.51 9.09
N SER A 52 -4.82 1.43 9.39
CA SER A 52 -4.63 2.64 8.59
C SER A 52 -4.17 2.36 7.16
N LYS A 53 -3.28 1.37 6.97
CA LYS A 53 -2.85 0.94 5.63
C LYS A 53 -3.93 0.13 4.90
N SER A 54 -4.78 -0.60 5.61
CA SER A 54 -5.96 -1.25 5.05
C SER A 54 -6.96 -0.22 4.53
N ALA A 55 -7.29 0.78 5.35
CA ALA A 55 -8.17 1.88 4.97
C ALA A 55 -7.65 2.60 3.73
N PHE A 56 -6.34 2.92 3.68
CA PHE A 56 -5.74 3.56 2.50
C PHE A 56 -5.77 2.67 1.25
N SER A 57 -5.54 1.36 1.39
CA SER A 57 -5.66 0.43 0.26
C SER A 57 -7.09 0.37 -0.29
N SER A 58 -8.08 0.27 0.59
CA SER A 58 -9.50 0.27 0.22
C SER A 58 -9.92 1.58 -0.44
N TYR A 59 -9.45 2.73 0.07
CA TYR A 59 -9.67 4.03 -0.56
C TYR A 59 -9.11 4.07 -2.00
N LEU A 60 -7.87 3.60 -2.20
CA LEU A 60 -7.26 3.55 -3.54
C LEU A 60 -8.00 2.62 -4.50
N ASP A 61 -8.58 1.53 -4.00
CA ASP A 61 -9.38 0.60 -4.80
C ASP A 61 -10.69 1.27 -5.26
N GLY A 62 -11.39 1.96 -4.35
CA GLY A 62 -12.57 2.76 -4.71
C GLY A 62 -12.24 3.93 -5.65
N LEU A 63 -11.10 4.59 -5.40
CA LEU A 63 -10.63 5.67 -6.25
C LEU A 63 -10.33 5.20 -7.69
N ARG A 64 -9.79 4.01 -7.86
CA ARG A 64 -9.54 3.38 -9.18
C ARG A 64 -10.83 3.20 -9.96
N GLN A 65 -11.89 2.75 -9.31
CA GLN A 65 -13.21 2.61 -9.94
C GLN A 65 -13.77 3.96 -10.32
N ARG A 66 -13.73 4.94 -9.39
CA ARG A 66 -14.27 6.30 -9.63
C ARG A 66 -13.59 7.02 -10.79
N LEU A 67 -12.27 6.83 -10.96
CA LEU A 67 -11.48 7.57 -11.96
C LEU A 67 -11.25 6.79 -13.26
N TYR A 68 -11.81 5.59 -13.38
CA TYR A 68 -11.62 4.74 -14.56
C TYR A 68 -12.06 5.42 -15.86
N LEU A 69 -13.25 6.00 -15.86
CA LEU A 69 -13.80 6.71 -17.04
C LEU A 69 -13.11 8.06 -17.29
N ASP A 70 -12.50 8.65 -16.27
CA ASP A 70 -11.70 9.87 -16.41
C ASP A 70 -10.31 9.58 -17.04
N GLY A 71 -9.98 8.30 -17.29
CA GLY A 71 -8.69 7.87 -17.85
C GLY A 71 -7.51 8.01 -16.86
N ILE A 72 -7.77 8.24 -15.59
CA ILE A 72 -6.75 8.39 -14.54
C ILE A 72 -6.45 7.02 -13.94
N HIS A 73 -5.20 6.58 -14.07
CA HIS A 73 -4.77 5.30 -13.54
C HIS A 73 -4.38 5.40 -12.05
N VAL A 74 -4.84 4.44 -11.23
CA VAL A 74 -4.53 4.40 -9.79
C VAL A 74 -3.76 3.11 -9.45
N ILE A 75 -2.56 3.27 -8.91
CA ILE A 75 -1.69 2.16 -8.49
C ILE A 75 -1.63 2.09 -6.97
N THR A 76 -2.01 0.95 -6.40
CA THR A 76 -1.79 0.62 -5.00
C THR A 76 -0.46 -0.13 -4.85
N VAL A 77 0.56 0.51 -4.28
CA VAL A 77 1.84 -0.13 -3.98
C VAL A 77 1.80 -0.72 -2.58
N LYS A 78 2.11 -2.00 -2.44
CA LYS A 78 2.17 -2.74 -1.18
C LYS A 78 3.59 -3.26 -0.93
N PRO A 79 4.50 -2.43 -0.40
CA PRO A 79 5.82 -2.88 -0.02
C PRO A 79 5.76 -3.83 1.18
N GLY A 80 6.67 -4.82 1.20
CA GLY A 80 7.03 -5.51 2.41
C GLY A 80 8.00 -4.68 3.25
N PHE A 81 9.04 -5.32 3.81
CA PHE A 81 10.07 -4.59 4.53
C PHE A 81 11.03 -3.90 3.56
N VAL A 82 11.21 -2.59 3.75
CA VAL A 82 12.15 -1.78 2.96
C VAL A 82 13.16 -1.17 3.90
N ARG A 83 14.44 -1.22 3.56
CA ARG A 83 15.52 -0.61 4.35
C ARG A 83 15.37 0.91 4.35
N THR A 84 14.89 1.45 5.47
CA THR A 84 14.68 2.88 5.71
C THR A 84 15.01 3.18 7.17
N LYS A 85 15.12 4.45 7.54
CA LYS A 85 15.26 4.88 8.95
C LYS A 85 14.19 4.25 9.87
N MET A 86 12.97 4.02 9.37
CA MET A 86 11.87 3.42 10.12
C MET A 86 12.11 1.94 10.46
N THR A 87 12.87 1.22 9.63
CA THR A 87 13.10 -0.23 9.75
C THR A 87 14.50 -0.58 10.23
N GLU A 88 15.37 0.40 10.43
CA GLU A 88 16.78 0.23 10.77
C GLU A 88 16.97 -0.56 12.07
N ASN A 89 16.15 -0.28 13.08
CA ASN A 89 16.22 -0.93 14.40
C ASN A 89 15.38 -2.21 14.51
N LEU A 90 14.76 -2.67 13.43
CA LEU A 90 13.97 -3.89 13.44
C LEU A 90 14.83 -5.11 13.12
N LYS A 91 14.80 -6.12 14.01
CA LYS A 91 15.41 -7.43 13.75
C LYS A 91 14.59 -8.18 12.70
N LEU A 92 14.88 -7.95 11.44
CA LEU A 92 14.16 -8.54 10.30
C LEU A 92 15.08 -9.53 9.55
N PRO A 93 14.51 -10.64 9.03
CA PRO A 93 15.27 -11.53 8.15
C PRO A 93 15.79 -10.76 6.93
N LYS A 94 17.10 -10.78 6.67
CA LYS A 94 17.73 -10.02 5.57
C LYS A 94 17.10 -10.30 4.21
N ILE A 95 16.66 -11.54 3.98
CA ILE A 95 16.02 -11.97 2.71
C ILE A 95 14.68 -11.28 2.45
N LEU A 96 14.01 -10.77 3.48
CA LEU A 96 12.72 -10.08 3.35
C LEU A 96 12.85 -8.56 3.21
N ILE A 97 14.08 -8.02 3.30
CA ILE A 97 14.33 -6.58 3.24
C ILE A 97 14.70 -6.18 1.82
N SER A 98 13.94 -5.25 1.26
CA SER A 98 14.22 -4.66 -0.05
C SER A 98 15.03 -3.37 0.06
N ASN A 99 15.83 -3.08 -0.97
CA ASN A 99 16.48 -1.79 -1.14
C ASN A 99 15.48 -0.78 -1.73
N VAL A 100 15.57 0.48 -1.32
CA VAL A 100 14.73 1.60 -1.79
C VAL A 100 14.78 1.74 -3.32
N ASN A 101 15.98 1.69 -3.91
CA ASN A 101 16.17 1.78 -5.37
C ASN A 101 15.44 0.64 -6.11
N HIS A 102 15.47 -0.57 -5.56
CA HIS A 102 14.71 -1.69 -6.13
C HIS A 102 13.21 -1.43 -6.13
N VAL A 103 12.68 -0.90 -5.01
CA VAL A 103 11.25 -0.54 -4.89
C VAL A 103 10.89 0.54 -5.90
N GLY A 104 11.67 1.61 -6.01
CA GLY A 104 11.47 2.70 -6.96
C GLY A 104 11.42 2.20 -8.41
N ASN A 105 12.38 1.37 -8.82
CA ASN A 105 12.42 0.76 -10.15
C ASN A 105 11.19 -0.12 -10.45
N LYS A 106 10.69 -0.87 -9.45
CA LYS A 106 9.48 -1.69 -9.60
C LYS A 106 8.23 -0.83 -9.74
N ILE A 107 8.14 0.28 -9.00
CA ILE A 107 7.03 1.25 -9.11
C ILE A 107 7.02 1.86 -10.51
N PHE A 108 8.17 2.32 -11.02
CA PHE A 108 8.27 2.88 -12.36
C PHE A 108 7.84 1.88 -13.44
N LYS A 109 8.30 0.63 -13.35
CA LYS A 109 7.87 -0.45 -14.27
C LYS A 109 6.36 -0.74 -14.15
N ALA A 110 5.81 -0.70 -12.94
CA ALA A 110 4.38 -0.90 -12.72
C ALA A 110 3.55 0.23 -13.34
N HIS A 111 4.02 1.48 -13.24
CA HIS A 111 3.40 2.62 -13.90
C HIS A 111 3.39 2.44 -15.43
N LYS A 112 4.54 2.15 -16.05
CA LYS A 112 4.61 1.88 -17.50
C LYS A 112 3.65 0.76 -17.95
N ASN A 113 3.53 -0.30 -17.15
CA ASN A 113 2.71 -1.46 -17.48
C ASN A 113 1.26 -1.35 -16.97
N LYS A 114 0.84 -0.18 -16.52
CA LYS A 114 -0.53 0.10 -16.00
C LYS A 114 -1.03 -0.93 -14.99
N LYS A 115 -0.16 -1.34 -14.04
CA LYS A 115 -0.55 -2.28 -12.99
C LYS A 115 -1.42 -1.61 -11.94
N ASN A 116 -2.51 -2.25 -11.53
CA ASN A 116 -3.41 -1.73 -10.49
C ASN A 116 -2.85 -1.91 -9.09
N THR A 117 -2.26 -3.07 -8.81
CA THR A 117 -1.66 -3.39 -7.51
C THR A 117 -0.27 -3.95 -7.69
N LEU A 118 0.66 -3.45 -6.88
CA LEU A 118 2.06 -3.85 -6.92
C LEU A 118 2.54 -4.29 -5.54
N TYR A 119 2.84 -5.58 -5.36
CA TYR A 119 3.60 -6.09 -4.22
C TYR A 119 5.11 -6.01 -4.48
N VAL A 120 5.88 -5.49 -3.54
CA VAL A 120 7.34 -5.35 -3.69
C VAL A 120 8.06 -5.88 -2.44
N PRO A 121 8.89 -6.91 -2.60
CA PRO A 121 9.06 -7.82 -3.74
C PRO A 121 7.80 -8.63 -4.07
N ARG A 122 7.77 -9.21 -5.29
CA ARG A 122 6.58 -9.91 -5.81
C ARG A 122 6.13 -11.11 -4.96
N TYR A 123 7.05 -11.79 -4.28
CA TYR A 123 6.70 -12.92 -3.42
C TYR A 123 5.74 -12.56 -2.28
N TRP A 124 5.67 -11.29 -1.88
CA TRP A 124 4.69 -10.84 -0.89
C TRP A 124 3.24 -11.03 -1.35
N SER A 125 2.97 -11.06 -2.65
CA SER A 125 1.61 -11.34 -3.14
C SER A 125 1.16 -12.74 -2.74
N ILE A 126 2.06 -13.74 -2.85
CA ILE A 126 1.78 -15.13 -2.48
C ILE A 126 1.69 -15.27 -0.97
N ILE A 127 2.65 -14.69 -0.23
CA ILE A 127 2.65 -14.71 1.24
C ILE A 127 1.35 -14.12 1.78
N MET A 128 0.94 -12.95 1.27
CA MET A 128 -0.26 -12.28 1.75
C MET A 128 -1.54 -12.96 1.29
N PHE A 129 -1.54 -13.62 0.12
CA PHE A 129 -2.64 -14.47 -0.30
C PHE A 129 -2.87 -15.60 0.71
N ILE A 130 -1.83 -16.38 1.02
CA ILE A 130 -1.90 -17.46 2.02
C ILE A 130 -2.30 -16.90 3.39
N TYR A 131 -1.69 -15.78 3.80
CA TYR A 131 -1.95 -15.16 5.10
C TYR A 131 -3.42 -14.73 5.27
N LYS A 132 -4.07 -14.25 4.21
CA LYS A 132 -5.50 -13.90 4.20
C LYS A 132 -6.42 -15.12 4.27
N MET A 133 -5.98 -16.26 3.72
CA MET A 133 -6.76 -17.50 3.72
C MET A 133 -6.79 -18.23 5.07
N ILE A 134 -5.90 -17.87 6.01
CA ILE A 134 -5.86 -18.51 7.34
C ILE A 134 -7.20 -18.25 8.07
N PRO A 135 -7.95 -19.30 8.47
CA PRO A 135 -9.17 -19.13 9.24
C PRO A 135 -8.95 -18.36 10.54
N GLU A 136 -9.96 -17.60 10.98
CA GLU A 136 -9.85 -16.74 12.16
C GLU A 136 -9.52 -17.53 13.43
N THR A 137 -10.07 -18.74 13.56
CA THR A 137 -9.80 -19.66 14.69
C THR A 137 -8.31 -19.99 14.84
N ILE A 138 -7.60 -20.14 13.71
CA ILE A 138 -6.15 -20.40 13.67
C ILE A 138 -5.39 -19.09 13.78
N PHE A 139 -5.83 -18.06 13.07
CA PHE A 139 -5.14 -16.77 12.99
C PHE A 139 -4.92 -16.11 14.36
N LYS A 140 -5.94 -16.13 15.24
CA LYS A 140 -5.83 -15.58 16.60
C LYS A 140 -4.77 -16.26 17.49
N VAL A 141 -4.40 -17.51 17.17
CA VAL A 141 -3.43 -18.30 17.95
C VAL A 141 -2.01 -18.19 17.39
N ILE A 142 -1.85 -18.10 16.07
CA ILE A 142 -0.53 -17.99 15.41
C ILE A 142 0.22 -16.71 15.80
N ALA A 143 -0.49 -15.68 16.20
CA ALA A 143 0.09 -14.39 16.58
C ALA A 143 0.68 -14.34 18.01
N LYS A 144 1.02 -15.49 18.59
CA LYS A 144 1.73 -15.54 19.88
C LYS A 144 3.14 -14.95 19.79
#